data_4f0b9e1253e983469aaeafc4598c92a2
#
_entry.id   4f0b9e1253e983469aaeafc4598c92a2
#
_cell.length_a   1.000
_cell.length_b   1.000
_cell.length_c   1.000
_cell.angle_alpha   90.00
_cell.angle_beta   90.00
_cell.angle_gamma   90.00
#
_symmetry.space_group_name_H-M   'P 1'
#
loop_
_entity.id
_entity.type
_entity.pdbx_description
1 polymer ?
#
loop_
_entity_poly.entity_id
_entity_poly.type
_entity_poly.pdbx_seq_one_letter_code
_entity_poly.pdbx_strand_id
1 'polypeptide(L)'
;MLGGFVSLVVLFAAGVLVQVPRIQSDLAGRVDAVLRAEGVDADVEFLGQAGRIVCTAPLESPTKVLRTASAVRGVHSMELSPRCSEPFVPPTTVPPATVPSTTVPPTTVAPTTVPPTTVAAEPVLEAALADGVMTLRGAVATREQRSQLLEVVGAVLAEGNVVDDLDVDAAIGPPDDVLSRFALLVQAMVVPLVAGESGWRPEGLTTEGVYTNEAARAAFQTAADAIGADAILIERAAAVASEVPPVEDAMNMLVTANPVLFAKGDDAVDNASLPTLQRVAGLAKRFGALRIEVQGHTDSEGDSELNRQLSQRRADSVLEVLVSLGVPRADLAAVGYGESQPILDQNGAEIPERSRRVVFAVTVMP
;
A
#
# COMPACT_ATOMS: atom_id res chain seq x y z
N MET A 1 -35.87 24.10 -10.49
CA MET A 1 -35.68 22.65 -10.25
C MET A 1 -34.24 22.27 -9.84
N LEU A 2 -33.46 23.18 -9.27
CA LEU A 2 -32.09 22.91 -8.80
C LEU A 2 -31.99 22.47 -7.31
N GLY A 3 -33.05 22.65 -6.53
CA GLY A 3 -33.02 22.37 -5.09
C GLY A 3 -33.15 20.89 -4.69
N GLY A 4 -33.68 20.02 -5.56
CA GLY A 4 -33.90 18.61 -5.25
C GLY A 4 -32.67 17.73 -5.40
N PHE A 5 -31.73 18.08 -6.27
CA PHE A 5 -30.54 17.27 -6.53
C PHE A 5 -29.47 17.42 -5.45
N VAL A 6 -29.30 18.62 -4.91
CA VAL A 6 -28.35 18.87 -3.81
C VAL A 6 -28.78 18.17 -2.52
N SER A 7 -30.11 18.11 -2.26
CA SER A 7 -30.64 17.42 -1.07
C SER A 7 -30.44 15.90 -1.13
N LEU A 8 -30.52 15.30 -2.34
CA LEU A 8 -30.34 13.85 -2.52
C LEU A 8 -28.85 13.43 -2.36
N VAL A 9 -27.93 14.23 -2.88
CA VAL A 9 -26.48 13.98 -2.77
C VAL A 9 -26.01 14.12 -1.31
N VAL A 10 -26.51 15.12 -0.57
CA VAL A 10 -26.20 15.31 0.86
C VAL A 10 -26.79 14.18 1.70
N LEU A 11 -28.00 13.69 1.39
CA LEU A 11 -28.61 12.55 2.08
C LEU A 11 -27.86 11.23 1.75
N PHE A 12 -27.36 11.06 0.54
CA PHE A 12 -26.58 9.88 0.16
C PHE A 12 -25.19 9.91 0.82
N ALA A 13 -24.51 11.05 0.82
CA ALA A 13 -23.23 11.23 1.50
C ALA A 13 -23.36 11.06 3.03
N ALA A 14 -24.40 11.61 3.64
CA ALA A 14 -24.68 11.41 5.07
C ALA A 14 -25.06 9.95 5.38
N GLY A 15 -25.76 9.27 4.48
CA GLY A 15 -26.09 7.84 4.60
C GLY A 15 -24.84 6.96 4.58
N VAL A 16 -23.90 7.22 3.67
CA VAL A 16 -22.64 6.48 3.57
C VAL A 16 -21.76 6.72 4.80
N LEU A 17 -21.62 7.97 5.24
CA LEU A 17 -20.81 8.33 6.42
C LEU A 17 -21.32 7.74 7.73
N VAL A 18 -22.63 7.47 7.84
CA VAL A 18 -23.24 6.89 9.06
C VAL A 18 -23.35 5.35 8.97
N GLN A 19 -23.48 4.78 7.79
CA GLN A 19 -23.67 3.34 7.62
C GLN A 19 -22.36 2.54 7.60
N VAL A 20 -21.26 3.08 7.05
CA VAL A 20 -19.96 2.38 7.00
C VAL A 20 -19.44 2.03 8.40
N PRO A 21 -19.37 2.93 9.38
CA PRO A 21 -18.95 2.58 10.74
C PRO A 21 -19.86 1.56 11.43
N ARG A 22 -21.18 1.62 11.15
CA ARG A 22 -22.14 0.64 11.72
C ARG A 22 -21.95 -0.75 11.15
N ILE A 23 -21.69 -0.89 9.85
CA ILE A 23 -21.41 -2.18 9.20
C ILE A 23 -20.10 -2.76 9.73
N GLN A 24 -19.06 -1.94 9.88
CA GLN A 24 -17.78 -2.37 10.42
C GLN A 24 -17.90 -2.85 11.87
N SER A 25 -18.60 -2.12 12.72
CA SER A 25 -18.83 -2.51 14.12
C SER A 25 -19.72 -3.76 14.25
N ASP A 26 -20.71 -3.94 13.37
CA ASP A 26 -21.55 -5.15 13.35
C ASP A 26 -20.74 -6.38 12.88
N LEU A 27 -19.89 -6.23 11.86
CA LEU A 27 -18.99 -7.29 11.41
C LEU A 27 -17.98 -7.67 12.49
N ALA A 28 -17.34 -6.68 13.13
CA ALA A 28 -16.41 -6.89 14.22
C ALA A 28 -17.08 -7.64 15.38
N GLY A 29 -18.25 -7.21 15.81
CA GLY A 29 -19.01 -7.86 16.89
C GLY A 29 -19.42 -9.31 16.57
N ARG A 30 -19.77 -9.61 15.31
CA ARG A 30 -20.10 -10.99 14.89
C ARG A 30 -18.89 -11.91 14.84
N VAL A 31 -17.76 -11.41 14.34
CA VAL A 31 -16.51 -12.18 14.32
C VAL A 31 -16.00 -12.40 15.73
N ASP A 32 -16.00 -11.37 16.58
CA ASP A 32 -15.62 -11.44 17.98
C ASP A 32 -16.47 -12.47 18.77
N ALA A 33 -17.79 -12.49 18.56
CA ALA A 33 -18.66 -13.47 19.19
C ALA A 33 -18.30 -14.92 18.79
N VAL A 34 -17.93 -15.13 17.53
CA VAL A 34 -17.53 -16.46 17.02
C VAL A 34 -16.17 -16.86 17.58
N LEU A 35 -15.21 -15.93 17.67
CA LEU A 35 -13.88 -16.19 18.24
C LEU A 35 -13.96 -16.50 19.73
N ARG A 36 -14.78 -15.77 20.49
CA ARG A 36 -15.02 -16.06 21.92
C ARG A 36 -15.68 -17.41 22.15
N ALA A 37 -16.57 -17.83 21.26
CA ALA A 37 -17.18 -19.16 21.35
C ALA A 37 -16.16 -20.30 21.13
N GLU A 38 -15.08 -20.03 20.38
CA GLU A 38 -13.94 -20.93 20.20
C GLU A 38 -12.86 -20.76 21.31
N GLY A 39 -13.09 -19.91 22.31
CA GLY A 39 -12.15 -19.64 23.41
C GLY A 39 -10.97 -18.75 23.01
N VAL A 40 -11.08 -18.02 21.93
CA VAL A 40 -10.05 -17.10 21.43
C VAL A 40 -10.34 -15.68 21.92
N ASP A 41 -9.41 -15.12 22.69
CA ASP A 41 -9.44 -13.72 23.12
C ASP A 41 -8.53 -12.90 22.20
N ALA A 42 -9.14 -12.19 21.25
CA ALA A 42 -8.45 -11.36 20.28
C ALA A 42 -9.33 -10.18 19.86
N ASP A 43 -8.72 -9.05 19.60
CA ASP A 43 -9.42 -7.90 19.06
C ASP A 43 -9.63 -8.06 17.54
N VAL A 44 -10.75 -7.54 17.04
CA VAL A 44 -11.10 -7.65 15.61
C VAL A 44 -11.35 -6.26 15.07
N GLU A 45 -10.54 -5.88 14.07
CA GLU A 45 -10.65 -4.60 13.38
C GLU A 45 -11.15 -4.82 11.95
N PHE A 46 -12.02 -3.95 11.44
CA PHE A 46 -12.52 -3.99 10.07
C PHE A 46 -12.28 -2.70 9.32
N LEU A 47 -11.78 -2.83 8.09
CA LEU A 47 -11.74 -1.77 7.10
C LEU A 47 -12.66 -2.18 5.93
N GLY A 48 -13.89 -1.68 5.91
CA GLY A 48 -14.92 -2.18 5.00
C GLY A 48 -15.37 -3.60 5.35
N GLN A 49 -15.15 -4.56 4.45
CA GLN A 49 -15.45 -6.00 4.62
C GLN A 49 -14.18 -6.85 4.82
N ALA A 50 -13.00 -6.23 4.81
CA ALA A 50 -11.73 -6.85 5.15
C ALA A 50 -11.46 -6.67 6.64
N GLY A 51 -11.13 -7.73 7.36
CA GLY A 51 -10.88 -7.72 8.80
C GLY A 51 -9.49 -8.19 9.15
N ARG A 52 -8.99 -7.72 10.29
CA ARG A 52 -7.75 -8.16 10.91
C ARG A 52 -8.01 -8.63 12.33
N ILE A 53 -7.45 -9.78 12.70
CA ILE A 53 -7.46 -10.31 14.06
C ILE A 53 -6.14 -9.90 14.73
N VAL A 54 -6.22 -9.17 15.84
CA VAL A 54 -5.09 -8.72 16.63
C VAL A 54 -5.07 -9.51 17.94
N CYS A 55 -4.05 -10.33 18.12
CA CYS A 55 -3.93 -11.22 19.26
C CYS A 55 -3.04 -10.62 20.35
N THR A 56 -3.42 -10.80 21.61
CA THR A 56 -2.61 -10.46 22.79
C THR A 56 -1.56 -11.53 23.10
N ALA A 57 -1.79 -12.77 22.61
CA ALA A 57 -0.87 -13.91 22.74
C ALA A 57 -0.96 -14.81 21.49
N PRO A 58 0.07 -15.62 21.19
CA PRO A 58 0.05 -16.57 20.08
C PRO A 58 -1.11 -17.55 20.18
N LEU A 59 -1.71 -17.86 19.04
CA LEU A 59 -2.83 -18.79 18.95
C LEU A 59 -2.35 -20.25 18.84
N GLU A 60 -3.03 -21.17 19.52
CA GLU A 60 -2.73 -22.60 19.39
C GLU A 60 -3.01 -23.14 17.98
N SER A 61 -3.97 -22.55 17.26
CA SER A 61 -4.39 -22.97 15.92
C SER A 61 -4.74 -21.78 15.04
N PRO A 62 -3.74 -21.01 14.56
CA PRO A 62 -3.98 -19.79 13.75
C PRO A 62 -4.83 -20.03 12.50
N THR A 63 -4.58 -21.12 11.79
CA THR A 63 -5.32 -21.49 10.57
C THR A 63 -6.78 -21.86 10.83
N LYS A 64 -7.09 -22.46 11.98
CA LYS A 64 -8.49 -22.75 12.38
C LYS A 64 -9.23 -21.44 12.67
N VAL A 65 -8.61 -20.57 13.45
CA VAL A 65 -9.17 -19.26 13.84
C VAL A 65 -9.44 -18.41 12.60
N LEU A 66 -8.49 -18.33 11.68
CA LEU A 66 -8.65 -17.58 10.43
C LEU A 66 -9.82 -18.12 9.58
N ARG A 67 -9.92 -19.44 9.45
CA ARG A 67 -11.01 -20.08 8.71
C ARG A 67 -12.37 -19.80 9.33
N THR A 68 -12.47 -19.89 10.65
CA THR A 68 -13.71 -19.66 11.39
C THR A 68 -14.17 -18.21 11.27
N ALA A 69 -13.25 -17.25 11.39
CA ALA A 69 -13.52 -15.83 11.22
C ALA A 69 -13.91 -15.46 9.77
N SER A 70 -13.25 -16.05 8.78
CA SER A 70 -13.56 -15.83 7.36
C SER A 70 -14.90 -16.43 6.92
N ALA A 71 -15.44 -17.39 7.66
CA ALA A 71 -16.75 -18.00 7.38
C ALA A 71 -17.94 -17.14 7.84
N VAL A 72 -17.69 -16.04 8.57
CA VAL A 72 -18.76 -15.15 9.04
C VAL A 72 -19.37 -14.39 7.86
N ARG A 73 -20.68 -14.47 7.72
CA ARG A 73 -21.41 -13.87 6.59
C ARG A 73 -21.17 -12.35 6.52
N GLY A 74 -20.69 -11.88 5.37
CA GLY A 74 -20.40 -10.46 5.12
C GLY A 74 -18.92 -10.10 5.29
N VAL A 75 -18.08 -11.03 5.76
CA VAL A 75 -16.65 -10.92 5.75
C VAL A 75 -16.11 -11.31 4.37
N HIS A 76 -15.30 -10.46 3.77
CA HIS A 76 -14.70 -10.71 2.45
C HIS A 76 -13.31 -11.33 2.59
N SER A 77 -12.53 -10.83 3.53
CA SER A 77 -11.19 -11.36 3.84
C SER A 77 -10.88 -11.16 5.33
N MET A 78 -10.03 -12.04 5.88
CA MET A 78 -9.51 -11.93 7.24
C MET A 78 -8.01 -12.18 7.24
N GLU A 79 -7.29 -11.41 8.03
CA GLU A 79 -5.86 -11.56 8.25
C GLU A 79 -5.55 -11.71 9.75
N LEU A 80 -4.46 -12.41 10.06
CA LEU A 80 -3.92 -12.50 11.40
C LEU A 80 -2.77 -11.52 11.57
N SER A 81 -2.73 -10.78 12.67
CA SER A 81 -1.54 -10.02 13.01
C SER A 81 -0.35 -10.96 13.25
N PRO A 82 0.91 -10.52 13.05
CA PRO A 82 2.08 -11.35 13.24
C PRO A 82 2.16 -12.01 14.63
N ARG A 83 1.69 -11.33 15.67
CA ARG A 83 1.64 -11.86 17.05
C ARG A 83 0.74 -13.07 17.22
N CYS A 84 -0.23 -13.27 16.33
CA CYS A 84 -1.11 -14.44 16.35
C CYS A 84 -0.41 -15.73 15.89
N SER A 85 0.68 -15.61 15.14
CA SER A 85 1.34 -16.72 14.43
C SER A 85 2.69 -17.12 15.01
N GLU A 86 3.15 -16.48 16.09
CA GLU A 86 4.39 -16.88 16.74
C GLU A 86 4.30 -18.33 17.24
N PRO A 87 5.34 -19.18 17.05
CA PRO A 87 5.30 -20.55 17.52
C PRO A 87 5.25 -20.57 19.04
N PHE A 88 4.22 -21.21 19.60
CA PHE A 88 4.15 -21.51 21.03
C PHE A 88 5.31 -22.46 21.40
N VAL A 89 6.28 -21.96 22.15
CA VAL A 89 7.29 -22.79 22.80
C VAL A 89 6.73 -23.17 24.15
N PRO A 90 6.28 -24.44 24.37
CA PRO A 90 5.77 -24.84 25.67
C PRO A 90 6.92 -24.78 26.69
N PRO A 91 6.66 -24.32 27.93
CA PRO A 91 7.67 -24.38 28.97
C PRO A 91 8.05 -25.84 29.22
N THR A 92 9.30 -26.15 28.96
CA THR A 92 9.85 -27.49 29.23
C THR A 92 9.86 -27.72 30.75
N THR A 93 8.88 -28.45 31.25
CA THR A 93 8.89 -28.97 32.61
C THR A 93 9.94 -30.08 32.68
N VAL A 94 11.14 -29.74 33.13
CA VAL A 94 12.16 -30.70 33.51
C VAL A 94 11.77 -31.23 34.88
N PRO A 95 11.60 -32.56 35.08
CA PRO A 95 11.37 -33.13 36.38
C PRO A 95 12.64 -32.94 37.23
N PRO A 96 12.54 -32.72 38.55
CA PRO A 96 13.69 -32.49 39.39
C PRO A 96 14.56 -33.78 39.50
N ALA A 97 15.76 -33.72 38.90
CA ALA A 97 16.76 -34.72 39.08
C ALA A 97 17.38 -34.53 40.50
N THR A 98 17.24 -35.54 41.33
CA THR A 98 17.91 -35.66 42.64
C THR A 98 19.41 -35.80 42.39
N VAL A 99 20.18 -34.76 42.70
CA VAL A 99 21.63 -34.79 42.67
C VAL A 99 22.15 -34.86 44.13
N PRO A 100 23.08 -35.77 44.49
CA PRO A 100 23.66 -35.85 45.83
C PRO A 100 24.53 -34.61 46.08
N SER A 101 24.37 -34.05 47.28
CA SER A 101 25.13 -32.90 47.78
C SER A 101 26.64 -33.22 47.88
N THR A 102 27.40 -32.63 46.96
CA THR A 102 28.85 -32.51 47.16
C THR A 102 29.16 -31.05 47.44
N THR A 103 29.61 -30.77 48.60
CA THR A 103 30.01 -29.45 49.11
C THR A 103 31.29 -29.00 48.40
N VAL A 104 31.20 -28.03 47.52
CA VAL A 104 32.34 -27.31 46.93
C VAL A 104 32.27 -25.85 47.44
N PRO A 105 33.41 -25.25 47.89
CA PRO A 105 33.42 -23.90 48.45
C PRO A 105 33.00 -22.85 47.38
N PRO A 106 32.40 -21.72 47.79
CA PRO A 106 31.86 -20.73 46.85
C PRO A 106 32.99 -20.00 46.13
N THR A 107 33.13 -20.27 44.85
CA THR A 107 33.87 -19.39 43.92
C THR A 107 32.94 -18.25 43.56
N THR A 108 33.26 -17.03 43.98
CA THR A 108 32.57 -15.80 43.62
C THR A 108 32.76 -15.56 42.13
N VAL A 109 31.80 -15.98 41.29
CA VAL A 109 31.72 -15.58 39.90
C VAL A 109 31.00 -14.22 39.87
N ALA A 110 31.68 -13.19 39.39
CA ALA A 110 31.09 -11.90 39.16
C ALA A 110 29.87 -12.05 38.20
N PRO A 111 28.75 -11.36 38.46
CA PRO A 111 27.60 -11.42 37.56
C PRO A 111 28.03 -10.92 36.19
N THR A 112 28.02 -11.79 35.18
CA THR A 112 28.11 -11.39 33.78
C THR A 112 26.81 -10.66 33.47
N THR A 113 26.87 -9.33 33.48
CA THR A 113 25.81 -8.48 32.94
C THR A 113 25.72 -8.79 31.45
N VAL A 114 24.73 -9.58 31.06
CA VAL A 114 24.28 -9.63 29.67
C VAL A 114 23.81 -8.21 29.32
N PRO A 115 24.41 -7.55 28.33
CA PRO A 115 23.93 -6.23 27.95
C PRO A 115 22.44 -6.36 27.61
N PRO A 116 21.58 -5.41 28.02
CA PRO A 116 20.18 -5.42 27.64
C PRO A 116 20.11 -5.47 26.10
N THR A 117 19.35 -6.42 25.56
CA THR A 117 19.00 -6.40 24.16
C THR A 117 18.28 -5.07 23.93
N THR A 118 18.97 -4.14 23.28
CA THR A 118 18.42 -2.83 22.95
C THR A 118 17.29 -3.10 21.98
N VAL A 119 16.05 -3.07 22.45
CA VAL A 119 14.88 -2.95 21.58
C VAL A 119 15.12 -1.64 20.84
N ALA A 120 15.26 -1.70 19.53
CA ALA A 120 15.44 -0.49 18.73
C ALA A 120 14.25 0.44 19.04
N ALA A 121 14.55 1.66 19.50
CA ALA A 121 13.52 2.64 19.78
C ALA A 121 12.72 2.88 18.48
N GLU A 122 11.40 3.04 18.58
CA GLU A 122 10.57 3.34 17.41
C GLU A 122 11.00 4.69 16.80
N PRO A 123 10.89 4.86 15.46
CA PRO A 123 11.25 6.11 14.79
C PRO A 123 10.36 7.26 15.31
N VAL A 124 10.98 8.43 15.50
CA VAL A 124 10.29 9.64 15.94
C VAL A 124 9.55 10.29 14.76
N LEU A 125 10.10 10.13 13.55
CA LEU A 125 9.50 10.56 12.29
C LEU A 125 9.66 9.42 11.28
N GLU A 126 8.57 9.08 10.60
CA GLU A 126 8.51 7.95 9.67
C GLU A 126 7.77 8.32 8.39
N ALA A 127 8.23 7.76 7.28
CA ALA A 127 7.55 7.80 5.99
C ALA A 127 7.48 6.38 5.43
N ALA A 128 6.28 5.91 5.12
CA ALA A 128 6.04 4.59 4.53
C ALA A 128 5.42 4.75 3.13
N LEU A 129 6.07 4.16 2.12
CA LEU A 129 5.58 4.09 0.74
C LEU A 129 5.00 2.70 0.48
N ALA A 130 3.74 2.63 0.09
CA ALA A 130 3.10 1.41 -0.35
C ALA A 130 2.04 1.70 -1.42
N ASP A 131 2.02 0.91 -2.49
CA ASP A 131 1.04 0.99 -3.59
C ASP A 131 0.83 2.42 -4.14
N GLY A 132 1.90 3.20 -4.23
CA GLY A 132 1.89 4.58 -4.72
C GLY A 132 1.30 5.60 -3.74
N VAL A 133 1.09 5.22 -2.48
CA VAL A 133 0.65 6.09 -1.39
C VAL A 133 1.78 6.24 -0.37
N MET A 134 2.04 7.47 0.04
CA MET A 134 3.00 7.81 1.09
C MET A 134 2.25 8.14 2.37
N THR A 135 2.57 7.45 3.45
CA THR A 135 2.08 7.77 4.80
C THR A 135 3.21 8.39 5.60
N LEU A 136 2.98 9.57 6.15
CA LEU A 136 3.90 10.29 7.04
C LEU A 136 3.38 10.19 8.46
N ARG A 137 4.19 9.71 9.39
CA ARG A 137 3.83 9.51 10.81
C ARG A 137 4.88 10.04 11.75
N GLY A 138 4.47 10.28 13.00
CA GLY A 138 5.35 10.72 14.06
C GLY A 138 5.31 12.21 14.28
N ALA A 139 6.40 12.82 14.77
CA ALA A 139 6.41 14.21 15.20
C ALA A 139 7.37 15.08 14.39
N VAL A 140 6.93 16.30 14.13
CA VAL A 140 7.74 17.42 13.65
C VAL A 140 7.76 18.53 14.69
N ALA A 141 8.82 19.35 14.76
CA ALA A 141 8.96 20.33 15.81
C ALA A 141 8.02 21.53 15.66
N THR A 142 7.67 21.91 14.42
CA THR A 142 6.82 23.07 14.15
C THR A 142 5.80 22.81 13.03
N ARG A 143 4.80 23.68 12.93
CA ARG A 143 3.83 23.65 11.83
C ARG A 143 4.48 23.98 10.48
N GLU A 144 5.50 24.84 10.48
CA GLU A 144 6.28 25.17 9.30
C GLU A 144 7.01 23.93 8.76
N GLN A 145 7.63 23.14 9.63
CA GLN A 145 8.27 21.87 9.28
C GLN A 145 7.28 20.88 8.67
N ARG A 146 6.08 20.74 9.27
CA ARG A 146 5.01 19.91 8.70
C ARG A 146 4.64 20.37 7.28
N SER A 147 4.43 21.68 7.10
CA SER A 147 4.07 22.23 5.79
C SER A 147 5.18 22.02 4.75
N GLN A 148 6.45 22.23 5.13
CA GLN A 148 7.59 21.99 4.25
C GLN A 148 7.70 20.51 3.82
N LEU A 149 7.55 19.57 4.76
CA LEU A 149 7.62 18.15 4.44
C LEU A 149 6.49 17.74 3.47
N LEU A 150 5.26 18.20 3.74
CA LEU A 150 4.11 17.95 2.87
C LEU A 150 4.28 18.57 1.48
N GLU A 151 4.86 19.77 1.37
CA GLU A 151 5.16 20.43 0.10
C GLU A 151 6.18 19.63 -0.71
N VAL A 152 7.27 19.17 -0.09
CA VAL A 152 8.32 18.38 -0.76
C VAL A 152 7.76 17.03 -1.24
N VAL A 153 6.96 16.35 -0.43
CA VAL A 153 6.34 15.07 -0.80
C VAL A 153 5.27 15.29 -1.87
N GLY A 154 4.46 16.35 -1.75
CA GLY A 154 3.45 16.74 -2.72
C GLY A 154 4.02 17.19 -4.08
N ALA A 155 5.30 17.54 -4.16
CA ALA A 155 5.96 17.82 -5.43
C ALA A 155 6.18 16.57 -6.31
N VAL A 156 6.20 15.36 -5.70
CA VAL A 156 6.44 14.09 -6.40
C VAL A 156 5.23 13.15 -6.36
N LEU A 157 4.33 13.35 -5.39
CA LEU A 157 3.08 12.61 -5.26
C LEU A 157 1.89 13.56 -5.40
N ALA A 158 0.90 13.14 -6.17
CA ALA A 158 -0.32 13.91 -6.34
C ALA A 158 -1.14 13.97 -5.03
N GLU A 159 -1.92 15.03 -4.89
CA GLU A 159 -2.88 15.19 -3.80
C GLU A 159 -3.80 13.97 -3.71
N GLY A 160 -4.00 13.46 -2.48
CA GLY A 160 -4.75 12.22 -2.23
C GLY A 160 -3.89 10.95 -2.18
N ASN A 161 -2.62 11.01 -2.58
CA ASN A 161 -1.66 9.91 -2.42
C ASN A 161 -0.66 10.18 -1.26
N VAL A 162 -0.91 11.18 -0.46
CA VAL A 162 -0.17 11.48 0.77
C VAL A 162 -1.14 11.40 1.95
N VAL A 163 -0.83 10.55 2.91
CA VAL A 163 -1.54 10.45 4.20
C VAL A 163 -0.69 11.17 5.24
N ASP A 164 -1.24 12.21 5.82
CA ASP A 164 -0.59 13.05 6.82
C ASP A 164 -1.11 12.68 8.22
N ASP A 165 -0.31 11.91 8.94
CA ASP A 165 -0.52 11.47 10.33
C ASP A 165 0.62 12.03 11.22
N LEU A 166 0.96 13.33 11.01
CA LEU A 166 2.04 14.01 11.71
C LEU A 166 1.51 14.84 12.86
N ASP A 167 2.11 14.66 14.03
CA ASP A 167 1.95 15.52 15.19
C ASP A 167 2.98 16.67 15.18
N VAL A 168 2.66 17.76 15.91
CA VAL A 168 3.59 18.88 16.11
C VAL A 168 4.01 18.88 17.57
N ASP A 169 5.26 18.48 17.82
CA ASP A 169 5.86 18.45 19.14
C ASP A 169 7.34 18.90 19.09
N ALA A 170 7.59 20.10 19.61
CA ALA A 170 8.92 20.70 19.61
C ALA A 170 9.95 19.96 20.51
N ALA A 171 9.49 19.07 21.39
CA ALA A 171 10.38 18.32 22.27
C ALA A 171 10.99 17.10 21.61
N ILE A 172 10.32 16.53 20.59
CA ILE A 172 10.71 15.27 19.94
C ILE A 172 10.89 15.39 18.43
N GLY A 173 10.42 16.48 17.80
CA GLY A 173 10.58 16.68 16.35
C GLY A 173 12.04 16.88 15.92
N PRO A 174 12.39 16.57 14.66
CA PRO A 174 13.75 16.68 14.15
C PRO A 174 14.23 18.13 14.03
N PRO A 175 15.56 18.38 14.11
CA PRO A 175 16.16 19.64 13.67
C PRO A 175 15.91 19.92 12.19
N ASP A 176 15.94 21.20 11.76
CA ASP A 176 15.64 21.61 10.37
C ASP A 176 16.56 20.97 9.31
N ASP A 177 17.83 20.79 9.62
CA ASP A 177 18.79 20.14 8.71
C ASP A 177 18.50 18.65 8.54
N VAL A 178 18.05 17.98 9.59
CA VAL A 178 17.65 16.59 9.57
C VAL A 178 16.33 16.43 8.82
N LEU A 179 15.36 17.31 9.08
CA LEU A 179 14.09 17.31 8.35
C LEU A 179 14.30 17.47 6.85
N SER A 180 15.18 18.38 6.45
CA SER A 180 15.51 18.61 5.04
C SER A 180 16.11 17.37 4.39
N ARG A 181 17.02 16.67 5.06
CA ARG A 181 17.59 15.39 4.59
C ARG A 181 16.54 14.29 4.53
N PHE A 182 15.69 14.18 5.54
CA PHE A 182 14.59 13.22 5.57
C PHE A 182 13.62 13.47 4.40
N ALA A 183 13.25 14.71 4.15
CA ALA A 183 12.37 15.07 3.03
C ALA A 183 12.95 14.67 1.66
N LEU A 184 14.26 14.89 1.46
CA LEU A 184 14.95 14.45 0.23
C LEU A 184 14.99 12.92 0.11
N LEU A 185 15.19 12.21 1.21
CA LEU A 185 15.17 10.75 1.24
C LEU A 185 13.80 10.22 0.85
N VAL A 186 12.73 10.76 1.45
CA VAL A 186 11.33 10.41 1.15
C VAL A 186 10.98 10.70 -0.31
N GLN A 187 11.43 11.84 -0.84
CA GLN A 187 11.25 12.16 -2.26
C GLN A 187 11.95 11.14 -3.17
N ALA A 188 13.17 10.73 -2.81
CA ALA A 188 13.94 9.78 -3.59
C ALA A 188 13.35 8.36 -3.60
N MET A 189 12.49 8.00 -2.65
CA MET A 189 11.81 6.68 -2.61
C MET A 189 10.78 6.50 -3.73
N VAL A 190 10.08 7.56 -4.11
CA VAL A 190 8.80 7.48 -4.86
C VAL A 190 8.94 6.78 -6.21
N VAL A 191 9.98 7.07 -6.97
CA VAL A 191 10.15 6.52 -8.32
C VAL A 191 10.80 5.14 -8.30
N PRO A 192 11.98 4.92 -7.66
CA PRO A 192 12.70 3.66 -7.77
C PRO A 192 12.13 2.54 -6.89
N LEU A 193 11.47 2.87 -5.76
CA LEU A 193 10.99 1.84 -4.86
C LEU A 193 9.55 1.40 -5.17
N VAL A 194 9.29 0.14 -4.90
CA VAL A 194 7.93 -0.47 -4.92
C VAL A 194 7.20 -0.14 -3.63
N ALA A 195 7.90 -0.37 -2.54
CA ALA A 195 7.48 -0.10 -1.18
C ALA A 195 8.74 0.20 -0.35
N GLY A 196 8.59 0.91 0.75
CA GLY A 196 9.71 1.17 1.64
C GLY A 196 9.30 2.03 2.80
N GLU A 197 10.14 2.02 3.80
CA GLU A 197 10.00 2.82 5.01
C GLU A 197 11.28 3.61 5.23
N SER A 198 11.15 4.88 5.59
CA SER A 198 12.27 5.73 6.01
C SER A 198 11.94 6.29 7.37
N GLY A 199 12.90 6.21 8.29
CA GLY A 199 12.74 6.67 9.65
C GLY A 199 13.86 7.60 10.08
N TRP A 200 13.51 8.55 10.93
CA TRP A 200 14.48 9.34 11.67
C TRP A 200 14.42 9.00 13.15
N ARG A 201 15.60 8.85 13.73
CA ARG A 201 15.84 8.78 15.18
C ARG A 201 17.00 9.71 15.53
N PRO A 202 17.21 10.02 16.82
CA PRO A 202 18.39 10.82 17.24
C PRO A 202 19.72 10.24 16.76
N GLU A 203 19.81 8.94 16.55
CA GLU A 203 21.02 8.22 16.10
C GLU A 203 21.27 8.37 14.60
N GLY A 204 20.23 8.68 13.77
CA GLY A 204 20.39 8.85 12.35
C GLY A 204 19.15 8.61 11.52
N LEU A 205 19.33 8.63 10.21
CA LEU A 205 18.33 8.30 9.19
C LEU A 205 18.53 6.85 8.76
N THR A 206 17.44 6.11 8.72
CA THR A 206 17.40 4.73 8.22
C THR A 206 16.36 4.61 7.12
N THR A 207 16.59 3.72 6.17
CA THR A 207 15.59 3.42 5.14
C THR A 207 15.65 1.95 4.75
N GLU A 208 14.47 1.37 4.56
CA GLU A 208 14.31 0.03 3.99
C GLU A 208 13.44 0.15 2.73
N GLY A 209 13.72 -0.65 1.71
CA GLY A 209 12.92 -0.56 0.51
C GLY A 209 13.08 -1.74 -0.43
N VAL A 210 12.02 -1.97 -1.19
CA VAL A 210 11.97 -2.96 -2.26
C VAL A 210 12.13 -2.24 -3.59
N TYR A 211 13.16 -2.57 -4.36
CA TYR A 211 13.46 -1.91 -5.64
C TYR A 211 12.95 -2.72 -6.84
N THR A 212 12.76 -2.02 -7.97
CA THR A 212 12.21 -2.61 -9.21
C THR A 212 13.25 -3.34 -10.04
N ASN A 213 14.48 -2.81 -10.10
CA ASN A 213 15.60 -3.32 -10.89
C ASN A 213 16.91 -2.72 -10.38
N GLU A 214 18.04 -3.23 -10.85
CA GLU A 214 19.37 -2.82 -10.39
C GLU A 214 19.68 -1.32 -10.64
N ALA A 215 19.13 -0.73 -11.70
CA ALA A 215 19.29 0.71 -11.94
C ALA A 215 18.55 1.54 -10.88
N ALA A 216 17.35 1.12 -10.50
CA ALA A 216 16.56 1.72 -9.42
C ALA A 216 17.28 1.58 -8.06
N ARG A 217 17.86 0.39 -7.78
CA ARG A 217 18.66 0.14 -6.59
C ARG A 217 19.85 1.12 -6.51
N ALA A 218 20.63 1.20 -7.60
CA ALA A 218 21.81 2.06 -7.66
C ALA A 218 21.46 3.55 -7.52
N ALA A 219 20.36 3.99 -8.16
CA ALA A 219 19.89 5.37 -8.06
C ALA A 219 19.47 5.74 -6.63
N PHE A 220 18.68 4.86 -5.98
CA PHE A 220 18.24 5.11 -4.60
C PHE A 220 19.41 5.02 -3.61
N GLN A 221 20.31 4.02 -3.75
CA GLN A 221 21.50 3.89 -2.90
C GLN A 221 22.36 5.15 -2.97
N THR A 222 22.60 5.68 -4.19
CA THR A 222 23.35 6.92 -4.38
C THR A 222 22.70 8.11 -3.66
N ALA A 223 21.38 8.21 -3.69
CA ALA A 223 20.63 9.25 -2.99
C ALA A 223 20.72 9.08 -1.46
N ALA A 224 20.55 7.86 -0.95
CA ALA A 224 20.66 7.54 0.47
C ALA A 224 22.08 7.85 1.01
N ASP A 225 23.13 7.44 0.29
CA ASP A 225 24.52 7.71 0.64
C ASP A 225 24.82 9.21 0.68
N ALA A 226 24.32 9.98 -0.30
CA ALA A 226 24.50 11.43 -0.36
C ALA A 226 23.82 12.16 0.81
N ILE A 227 22.76 11.60 1.35
CA ILE A 227 21.99 12.12 2.48
C ILE A 227 22.58 11.62 3.81
N GLY A 228 23.37 10.55 3.81
CA GLY A 228 23.91 9.89 5.00
C GLY A 228 22.84 9.07 5.72
N ALA A 229 22.02 8.35 4.97
CA ALA A 229 21.05 7.41 5.49
C ALA A 229 21.53 5.96 5.33
N ASP A 230 21.33 5.15 6.36
CA ASP A 230 21.57 3.70 6.28
C ASP A 230 20.44 3.03 5.50
N ALA A 231 20.76 2.41 4.35
CA ALA A 231 19.79 1.82 3.44
C ALA A 231 19.86 0.29 3.42
N ILE A 232 18.72 -0.38 3.59
CA ILE A 232 18.55 -1.81 3.37
C ILE A 232 17.61 -1.98 2.17
N LEU A 233 18.12 -2.53 1.06
CA LEU A 233 17.38 -2.66 -0.19
C LEU A 233 17.20 -4.12 -0.57
N ILE A 234 15.97 -4.49 -0.90
CA ILE A 234 15.55 -5.86 -1.25
C ILE A 234 15.03 -5.84 -2.68
N GLU A 235 15.41 -6.82 -3.49
CA GLU A 235 14.86 -6.98 -4.83
C GLU A 235 13.38 -7.41 -4.76
N ARG A 236 12.53 -6.84 -5.61
CA ARG A 236 11.12 -7.22 -5.68
C ARG A 236 10.96 -8.69 -6.07
N ALA A 237 10.06 -9.39 -5.41
CA ALA A 237 9.75 -10.78 -5.72
C ALA A 237 9.14 -10.92 -7.13
N ALA A 238 9.42 -12.05 -7.80
CA ALA A 238 8.70 -12.41 -9.02
C ALA A 238 7.24 -12.79 -8.69
N ALA A 239 6.31 -12.36 -9.54
CA ALA A 239 4.90 -12.71 -9.40
C ALA A 239 4.66 -14.20 -9.70
N VAL A 240 3.66 -14.76 -9.05
CA VAL A 240 3.10 -16.08 -9.38
C VAL A 240 1.73 -15.92 -10.05
N ALA A 241 1.31 -16.91 -10.83
CA ALA A 241 0.07 -16.84 -11.61
C ALA A 241 -1.19 -16.55 -10.75
N SER A 242 -1.19 -16.94 -9.48
CA SER A 242 -2.31 -16.66 -8.56
C SER A 242 -2.43 -15.21 -8.13
N GLU A 243 -1.40 -14.38 -8.34
CA GLU A 243 -1.38 -12.96 -7.95
C GLU A 243 -1.83 -12.03 -9.08
N VAL A 244 -1.86 -12.54 -10.33
CA VAL A 244 -2.25 -11.76 -11.51
C VAL A 244 -3.69 -11.24 -11.43
N PRO A 245 -4.72 -12.08 -11.19
CA PRO A 245 -6.10 -11.58 -11.13
C PRO A 245 -6.32 -10.51 -10.04
N PRO A 246 -5.82 -10.67 -8.80
CA PRO A 246 -5.96 -9.62 -7.79
C PRO A 246 -5.31 -8.29 -8.18
N VAL A 247 -4.14 -8.33 -8.84
CA VAL A 247 -3.43 -7.12 -9.30
C VAL A 247 -4.19 -6.44 -10.45
N GLU A 248 -4.60 -7.21 -11.45
CA GLU A 248 -5.40 -6.73 -12.58
C GLU A 248 -6.72 -6.10 -12.10
N ASP A 249 -7.46 -6.81 -11.25
CA ASP A 249 -8.72 -6.33 -10.67
C ASP A 249 -8.50 -5.01 -9.90
N ALA A 250 -7.45 -4.93 -9.07
CA ALA A 250 -7.15 -3.72 -8.32
C ALA A 250 -6.83 -2.53 -9.23
N MET A 251 -6.02 -2.73 -10.29
CA MET A 251 -5.73 -1.68 -11.28
C MET A 251 -7.01 -1.22 -11.98
N ASN A 252 -7.83 -2.16 -12.44
CA ASN A 252 -9.07 -1.85 -13.15
C ASN A 252 -10.14 -1.20 -12.24
N MET A 253 -10.19 -1.54 -10.96
CA MET A 253 -11.02 -0.85 -9.98
C MET A 253 -10.60 0.61 -9.80
N LEU A 254 -9.30 0.92 -9.76
CA LEU A 254 -8.80 2.29 -9.64
C LEU A 254 -9.23 3.15 -10.82
N VAL A 255 -9.04 2.68 -12.06
CA VAL A 255 -9.41 3.45 -13.26
C VAL A 255 -10.92 3.41 -13.57
N THR A 256 -11.68 2.51 -12.99
CA THR A 256 -13.15 2.53 -13.05
C THR A 256 -13.71 3.57 -12.10
N ALA A 257 -13.16 3.66 -10.88
CA ALA A 257 -13.57 4.65 -9.88
C ALA A 257 -13.15 6.08 -10.27
N ASN A 258 -11.97 6.23 -10.87
CA ASN A 258 -11.41 7.51 -11.32
C ASN A 258 -10.83 7.33 -12.72
N PRO A 259 -11.65 7.49 -13.77
CA PRO A 259 -11.23 7.28 -15.14
C PRO A 259 -10.04 8.14 -15.57
N VAL A 260 -9.17 7.56 -16.39
CA VAL A 260 -8.07 8.32 -16.99
C VAL A 260 -8.63 9.32 -17.99
N LEU A 261 -8.39 10.59 -17.71
CA LEU A 261 -8.84 11.72 -18.53
C LEU A 261 -7.73 12.15 -19.49
N PHE A 262 -8.12 12.64 -20.65
CA PHE A 262 -7.23 13.19 -21.65
C PHE A 262 -7.62 14.63 -21.95
N ALA A 263 -6.66 15.45 -22.35
CA ALA A 263 -6.92 16.81 -22.79
C ALA A 263 -7.91 16.80 -23.97
N LYS A 264 -8.75 17.83 -24.06
CA LYS A 264 -9.83 17.87 -25.05
C LYS A 264 -9.29 17.82 -26.48
N GLY A 265 -9.63 16.76 -27.19
CA GLY A 265 -9.18 16.54 -28.57
C GLY A 265 -7.75 16.09 -28.73
N ASP A 266 -7.12 15.66 -27.60
CA ASP A 266 -5.72 15.26 -27.52
C ASP A 266 -5.59 13.84 -26.95
N ASP A 267 -4.39 13.31 -27.00
CA ASP A 267 -3.99 12.03 -26.42
C ASP A 267 -3.12 12.22 -25.14
N ALA A 268 -2.80 13.46 -24.78
CA ALA A 268 -2.06 13.77 -23.55
C ALA A 268 -2.92 13.48 -22.30
N VAL A 269 -2.34 12.76 -21.34
CA VAL A 269 -2.98 12.46 -20.04
C VAL A 269 -3.18 13.76 -19.26
N ASP A 270 -4.41 13.99 -18.77
CA ASP A 270 -4.72 15.12 -17.91
C ASP A 270 -4.10 14.92 -16.51
N ASN A 271 -3.58 16.00 -15.93
CA ASN A 271 -2.97 15.99 -14.60
C ASN A 271 -3.91 15.48 -13.49
N ALA A 272 -5.23 15.65 -13.65
CA ALA A 272 -6.23 15.11 -12.73
C ALA A 272 -6.19 13.57 -12.65
N SER A 273 -5.59 12.88 -13.62
CA SER A 273 -5.42 11.42 -13.62
C SER A 273 -4.16 10.94 -12.90
N LEU A 274 -3.22 11.84 -12.58
CA LEU A 274 -1.93 11.47 -11.96
C LEU A 274 -2.10 10.72 -10.62
N PRO A 275 -3.01 11.10 -9.70
CA PRO A 275 -3.21 10.33 -8.47
C PRO A 275 -3.55 8.87 -8.73
N THR A 276 -4.45 8.62 -9.68
CA THR A 276 -4.87 7.26 -10.07
C THR A 276 -3.70 6.51 -10.69
N LEU A 277 -2.97 7.11 -11.62
CA LEU A 277 -1.85 6.46 -12.30
C LEU A 277 -0.65 6.20 -11.37
N GLN A 278 -0.43 7.03 -10.36
CA GLN A 278 0.58 6.76 -9.32
C GLN A 278 0.24 5.50 -8.52
N ARG A 279 -1.02 5.30 -8.16
CA ARG A 279 -1.48 4.07 -7.49
C ARG A 279 -1.39 2.85 -8.40
N VAL A 280 -1.76 2.99 -9.67
CA VAL A 280 -1.57 1.93 -10.67
C VAL A 280 -0.08 1.59 -10.81
N ALA A 281 0.80 2.59 -10.88
CA ALA A 281 2.25 2.37 -10.92
C ALA A 281 2.77 1.66 -9.66
N GLY A 282 2.25 1.99 -8.47
CA GLY A 282 2.55 1.29 -7.22
C GLY A 282 2.23 -0.20 -7.31
N LEU A 283 1.01 -0.54 -7.77
CA LEU A 283 0.60 -1.94 -7.99
C LEU A 283 1.46 -2.63 -9.06
N ALA A 284 1.73 -1.94 -10.19
CA ALA A 284 2.54 -2.46 -11.29
C ALA A 284 3.98 -2.81 -10.86
N LYS A 285 4.55 -2.03 -9.94
CA LYS A 285 5.89 -2.24 -9.42
C LYS A 285 6.00 -3.36 -8.39
N ARG A 286 4.87 -3.81 -7.82
CA ARG A 286 4.83 -4.72 -6.68
C ARG A 286 5.55 -6.05 -6.94
N PHE A 287 5.42 -6.60 -8.14
CA PHE A 287 6.03 -7.88 -8.53
C PHE A 287 6.87 -7.74 -9.77
N GLY A 288 7.99 -8.48 -9.83
CA GLY A 288 8.74 -8.73 -11.05
C GLY A 288 8.04 -9.74 -11.95
N ALA A 289 8.51 -9.86 -13.20
CA ALA A 289 7.99 -10.81 -14.17
C ALA A 289 6.50 -10.66 -14.52
N LEU A 290 5.91 -9.47 -14.34
CA LEU A 290 4.60 -9.14 -14.87
C LEU A 290 4.72 -8.44 -16.22
N ARG A 291 3.81 -8.78 -17.14
CA ARG A 291 3.52 -8.01 -18.34
C ARG A 291 2.18 -7.33 -18.17
N ILE A 292 2.17 -6.02 -18.29
CA ILE A 292 0.98 -5.18 -18.15
C ILE A 292 0.69 -4.53 -19.49
N GLU A 293 -0.45 -4.86 -20.07
CA GLU A 293 -0.94 -4.24 -21.30
C GLU A 293 -1.90 -3.12 -20.95
N VAL A 294 -1.57 -1.90 -21.36
CA VAL A 294 -2.43 -0.73 -21.28
C VAL A 294 -3.36 -0.74 -22.50
N GLN A 295 -4.65 -0.93 -22.29
CA GLN A 295 -5.66 -1.04 -23.35
C GLN A 295 -6.48 0.25 -23.46
N GLY A 296 -6.40 0.90 -24.62
CA GLY A 296 -7.19 2.09 -24.94
C GLY A 296 -8.44 1.72 -25.74
N HIS A 297 -9.59 2.30 -25.38
CA HIS A 297 -10.87 2.09 -26.07
C HIS A 297 -11.57 3.42 -26.38
N THR A 298 -12.36 3.43 -27.44
CA THR A 298 -13.27 4.52 -27.83
C THR A 298 -14.72 4.01 -27.81
N ASP A 299 -15.66 4.93 -27.96
CA ASP A 299 -17.00 4.59 -28.42
C ASP A 299 -17.02 4.38 -29.95
N SER A 300 -18.18 3.99 -30.48
CA SER A 300 -18.41 3.73 -31.90
C SER A 300 -18.70 4.99 -32.73
N GLU A 301 -18.54 6.19 -32.16
CA GLU A 301 -18.74 7.42 -32.92
C GLU A 301 -17.51 7.74 -33.78
N GLY A 302 -17.73 7.98 -35.10
CA GLY A 302 -16.70 8.41 -36.03
C GLY A 302 -16.15 7.31 -36.92
N ASP A 303 -14.93 7.52 -37.41
CA ASP A 303 -14.22 6.57 -38.27
C ASP A 303 -13.45 5.54 -37.43
N SER A 304 -13.63 4.25 -37.73
CA SER A 304 -13.08 3.17 -36.93
C SER A 304 -11.53 3.12 -36.93
N GLU A 305 -10.89 3.50 -38.05
CA GLU A 305 -9.43 3.55 -38.12
C GLU A 305 -8.88 4.74 -37.32
N LEU A 306 -9.57 5.90 -37.35
CA LEU A 306 -9.21 7.03 -36.49
C LEU A 306 -9.42 6.71 -35.03
N ASN A 307 -10.48 5.98 -34.66
CA ASN A 307 -10.73 5.52 -33.32
C ASN A 307 -9.62 4.54 -32.84
N ARG A 308 -9.19 3.63 -33.71
CA ARG A 308 -8.08 2.72 -33.41
C ARG A 308 -6.77 3.50 -33.16
N GLN A 309 -6.46 4.48 -34.01
CA GLN A 309 -5.26 5.31 -33.87
C GLN A 309 -5.32 6.19 -32.61
N LEU A 310 -6.47 6.79 -32.32
CA LEU A 310 -6.65 7.63 -31.13
C LEU A 310 -6.47 6.80 -29.85
N SER A 311 -7.09 5.62 -29.78
CA SER A 311 -6.97 4.73 -28.63
C SER A 311 -5.55 4.22 -28.45
N GLN A 312 -4.80 3.95 -29.54
CA GLN A 312 -3.38 3.58 -29.46
C GLN A 312 -2.55 4.73 -28.87
N ARG A 313 -2.66 5.96 -29.40
CA ARG A 313 -1.90 7.10 -28.84
C ARG A 313 -2.22 7.35 -27.36
N ARG A 314 -3.47 7.18 -26.94
CA ARG A 314 -3.88 7.32 -25.56
C ARG A 314 -3.26 6.23 -24.65
N ALA A 315 -3.26 4.99 -25.13
CA ALA A 315 -2.60 3.89 -24.42
C ALA A 315 -1.09 4.12 -24.32
N ASP A 316 -0.44 4.61 -25.39
CA ASP A 316 0.99 4.97 -25.38
C ASP A 316 1.28 6.09 -24.39
N SER A 317 0.43 7.12 -24.31
CA SER A 317 0.60 8.23 -23.35
C SER A 317 0.47 7.77 -21.91
N VAL A 318 -0.46 6.87 -21.58
CA VAL A 318 -0.58 6.28 -20.27
C VAL A 318 0.66 5.43 -19.93
N LEU A 319 1.16 4.63 -20.88
CA LEU A 319 2.38 3.85 -20.73
C LEU A 319 3.57 4.76 -20.40
N GLU A 320 3.77 5.87 -21.11
CA GLU A 320 4.87 6.80 -20.83
C GLU A 320 4.74 7.44 -19.43
N VAL A 321 3.54 7.75 -18.97
CA VAL A 321 3.32 8.19 -17.58
C VAL A 321 3.72 7.11 -16.59
N LEU A 322 3.32 5.84 -16.79
CA LEU A 322 3.71 4.75 -15.90
C LEU A 322 5.23 4.53 -15.88
N VAL A 323 5.91 4.67 -17.03
CA VAL A 323 7.39 4.62 -17.10
C VAL A 323 8.01 5.76 -16.28
N SER A 324 7.49 6.99 -16.41
CA SER A 324 7.96 8.13 -15.61
C SER A 324 7.76 7.95 -14.11
N LEU A 325 6.76 7.15 -13.71
CA LEU A 325 6.47 6.76 -12.33
C LEU A 325 7.28 5.54 -11.86
N GLY A 326 8.26 5.10 -12.65
CA GLY A 326 9.21 4.04 -12.28
C GLY A 326 8.77 2.62 -12.60
N VAL A 327 7.70 2.41 -13.37
CA VAL A 327 7.37 1.08 -13.88
C VAL A 327 8.36 0.73 -15.00
N PRO A 328 9.07 -0.41 -14.94
CA PRO A 328 10.00 -0.78 -16.00
C PRO A 328 9.32 -0.87 -17.36
N ARG A 329 9.88 -0.21 -18.37
CA ARG A 329 9.31 -0.24 -19.73
C ARG A 329 9.19 -1.65 -20.30
N ALA A 330 10.07 -2.55 -19.91
CA ALA A 330 10.03 -3.96 -20.33
C ALA A 330 8.80 -4.71 -19.84
N ASP A 331 8.20 -4.24 -18.73
CA ASP A 331 7.01 -4.83 -18.14
C ASP A 331 5.71 -4.33 -18.80
N LEU A 332 5.78 -3.32 -19.68
CA LEU A 332 4.64 -2.62 -20.26
C LEU A 332 4.45 -2.89 -21.76
N ALA A 333 3.19 -2.91 -22.18
CA ALA A 333 2.78 -2.82 -23.57
C ALA A 333 1.56 -1.86 -23.67
N ALA A 334 1.34 -1.26 -24.84
CA ALA A 334 0.19 -0.43 -25.10
C ALA A 334 -0.54 -0.90 -26.36
N VAL A 335 -1.86 -1.03 -26.30
CA VAL A 335 -2.70 -1.51 -27.40
C VAL A 335 -3.96 -0.66 -27.51
N GLY A 336 -4.21 -0.13 -28.71
CA GLY A 336 -5.43 0.58 -29.04
C GLY A 336 -6.46 -0.33 -29.70
N TYR A 337 -7.54 -0.59 -29.00
CA TYR A 337 -8.65 -1.42 -29.46
C TYR A 337 -9.71 -0.62 -30.23
N GLY A 338 -9.65 0.74 -30.21
CA GLY A 338 -10.69 1.56 -30.80
C GLY A 338 -12.08 1.21 -30.27
N GLU A 339 -13.03 1.10 -31.17
CA GLU A 339 -14.43 0.77 -30.89
C GLU A 339 -14.75 -0.74 -30.89
N SER A 340 -13.74 -1.60 -31.05
CA SER A 340 -13.96 -3.06 -31.24
C SER A 340 -14.54 -3.78 -30.02
N GLN A 341 -14.48 -3.15 -28.85
CA GLN A 341 -14.94 -3.73 -27.57
C GLN A 341 -15.83 -2.74 -26.80
N PRO A 342 -17.04 -2.42 -27.31
CA PRO A 342 -17.96 -1.50 -26.67
C PRO A 342 -18.50 -2.08 -25.37
N ILE A 343 -18.82 -1.22 -24.40
CA ILE A 343 -19.62 -1.61 -23.24
C ILE A 343 -21.09 -1.41 -23.57
N LEU A 344 -21.86 -2.49 -23.45
CA LEU A 344 -23.28 -2.50 -23.79
C LEU A 344 -24.15 -2.46 -22.51
N ASP A 345 -25.33 -1.90 -22.63
CA ASP A 345 -26.39 -1.97 -21.64
C ASP A 345 -27.14 -3.34 -21.70
N GLN A 346 -28.15 -3.51 -20.84
CA GLN A 346 -28.97 -4.73 -20.78
C GLN A 346 -29.78 -5.00 -22.06
N ASN A 347 -29.95 -3.99 -22.92
CA ASN A 347 -30.71 -4.08 -24.19
C ASN A 347 -29.77 -4.27 -25.40
N GLY A 348 -28.44 -4.33 -25.16
CA GLY A 348 -27.44 -4.45 -26.21
C GLY A 348 -27.06 -3.13 -26.87
N ALA A 349 -27.49 -1.99 -26.33
CA ALA A 349 -27.07 -0.66 -26.82
C ALA A 349 -25.75 -0.25 -26.16
N GLU A 350 -24.88 0.40 -26.94
CA GLU A 350 -23.61 0.92 -26.42
C GLU A 350 -23.83 1.99 -25.35
N ILE A 351 -22.98 1.96 -24.33
CA ILE A 351 -22.83 3.02 -23.32
C ILE A 351 -21.55 3.81 -23.64
N PRO A 352 -21.61 4.90 -24.42
CA PRO A 352 -20.42 5.59 -24.94
C PRO A 352 -19.47 6.08 -23.85
N GLU A 353 -20.01 6.62 -22.73
CA GLU A 353 -19.21 7.14 -21.63
C GLU A 353 -18.37 6.02 -20.93
N ARG A 354 -18.85 4.77 -20.98
CA ARG A 354 -18.16 3.62 -20.42
C ARG A 354 -17.26 2.94 -21.45
N SER A 355 -17.60 3.06 -22.73
CA SER A 355 -16.79 2.55 -23.84
C SER A 355 -15.48 3.33 -23.96
N ARG A 356 -15.51 4.66 -23.80
CA ARG A 356 -14.30 5.51 -23.72
C ARG A 356 -13.55 5.28 -22.42
N ARG A 357 -12.62 4.32 -22.41
CA ARG A 357 -11.90 3.90 -21.20
C ARG A 357 -10.46 3.52 -21.48
N VAL A 358 -9.69 3.47 -20.40
CA VAL A 358 -8.42 2.75 -20.33
C VAL A 358 -8.60 1.62 -19.31
N VAL A 359 -8.13 0.42 -19.64
CA VAL A 359 -8.08 -0.73 -18.75
C VAL A 359 -6.72 -1.41 -18.84
N PHE A 360 -6.42 -2.27 -17.90
CA PHE A 360 -5.16 -3.00 -17.82
C PHE A 360 -5.43 -4.50 -17.90
N ALA A 361 -4.63 -5.19 -18.71
CA ALA A 361 -4.54 -6.65 -18.68
C ALA A 361 -3.16 -7.06 -18.17
N VAL A 362 -3.12 -8.03 -17.26
CA VAL A 362 -1.89 -8.43 -16.59
C VAL A 362 -1.61 -9.91 -16.85
N THR A 363 -0.38 -10.25 -17.19
CA THR A 363 0.07 -11.63 -17.38
C THR A 363 1.43 -11.84 -16.72
N VAL A 364 1.74 -13.07 -16.33
CA VAL A 364 3.10 -13.42 -15.89
C VAL A 364 3.98 -13.61 -17.13
N MET A 365 5.16 -13.01 -17.13
CA MET A 365 6.17 -13.27 -18.16
C MET A 365 6.73 -14.69 -17.97
N PRO A 366 6.95 -15.44 -19.07
CA PRO A 366 7.49 -16.79 -19.00
C PRO A 366 8.94 -16.84 -18.51
#